data_4f15d683080e30b4f76bd91ee47e537c
#
_entry.id   4f15d683080e30b4f76bd91ee47e537c
#
_cell.length_a   1.000
_cell.length_b   1.000
_cell.length_c   1.000
_cell.angle_alpha   90.00
_cell.angle_beta   90.00
_cell.angle_gamma   90.00
#
_symmetry.space_group_name_H-M   'P 1'
#
loop_
_entity.id
_entity.type
_entity.pdbx_description
1 polymer ?
#
loop_
_entity_poly.entity_id
_entity_poly.type
_entity_poly.pdbx_seq_one_letter_code
_entity_poly.pdbx_strand_id
1 'polypeptide(L)'
;TSADRRPQASRGTGPDAPAASAPAAHAPAIATTLDFDGDWPSLVARLHAQGAVRQLLAQSELKGVQGLVFQVQVPIRHLAEPSLVERARELLADHFGAGVQLQVTVGQTGGQTAAARASEQQARRQAESEEAIKADPFVRTLLEEFGATILPDSIKPLDGEKSS
;
A
#
# COMPACT_ATOMS: atom_id res chain seq x y z
N THR A 1 -40.83 -71.83 30.76
CA THR A 1 -40.26 -72.78 29.78
C THR A 1 -39.57 -71.96 28.66
N SER A 2 -38.30 -72.04 28.70
CA SER A 2 -37.38 -72.32 27.58
C SER A 2 -37.28 -71.26 26.51
N ALA A 3 -36.16 -70.81 26.48
CA ALA A 3 -34.95 -71.03 25.70
C ALA A 3 -34.81 -70.00 24.65
N ASP A 4 -33.78 -69.20 24.82
CA ASP A 4 -32.48 -69.48 24.21
C ASP A 4 -32.45 -69.35 22.71
N ARG A 5 -31.82 -68.32 22.27
CA ARG A 5 -30.71 -68.41 21.32
C ARG A 5 -30.26 -67.10 20.78
N ARG A 6 -29.14 -66.65 21.31
CA ARG A 6 -28.18 -65.89 20.47
C ARG A 6 -27.67 -66.81 19.33
N PRO A 7 -27.33 -66.31 18.20
CA PRO A 7 -25.95 -65.92 17.91
C PRO A 7 -25.87 -64.57 17.16
N GLN A 8 -24.98 -63.74 17.52
CA GLN A 8 -23.59 -63.62 17.15
C GLN A 8 -23.32 -63.19 15.70
N ALA A 9 -22.71 -62.07 15.64
CA ALA A 9 -21.64 -61.68 14.74
C ALA A 9 -21.94 -61.30 13.29
N SER A 10 -21.73 -60.08 13.01
CA SER A 10 -20.80 -59.69 11.94
C SER A 10 -20.57 -58.18 12.09
N ARG A 11 -19.53 -57.82 12.72
CA ARG A 11 -18.38 -57.14 12.15
C ARG A 11 -18.68 -56.47 10.82
N GLY A 12 -18.93 -55.19 10.86
CA GLY A 12 -18.82 -54.27 9.76
C GLY A 12 -18.00 -53.14 10.23
N THR A 13 -16.71 -53.33 10.21
CA THR A 13 -15.71 -52.31 10.36
C THR A 13 -15.78 -51.44 9.11
N GLY A 14 -16.44 -50.32 9.19
CA GLY A 14 -16.29 -49.26 8.22
C GLY A 14 -15.29 -48.28 8.79
N PRO A 15 -14.12 -48.11 8.18
CA PRO A 15 -13.23 -47.02 8.61
C PRO A 15 -13.86 -45.70 8.20
N ASP A 16 -14.03 -44.90 9.20
CA ASP A 16 -14.16 -43.45 9.11
C ASP A 16 -13.06 -42.94 8.18
N ALA A 17 -13.43 -42.63 6.95
CA ALA A 17 -12.55 -41.93 6.05
C ALA A 17 -12.76 -40.43 6.31
N PRO A 18 -11.75 -39.71 6.83
CA PRO A 18 -11.83 -38.30 6.80
C PRO A 18 -11.90 -37.86 5.35
N ALA A 19 -12.95 -37.14 5.01
CA ALA A 19 -13.08 -36.47 3.73
C ALA A 19 -11.83 -35.64 3.50
N ALA A 20 -10.95 -36.17 2.70
CA ALA A 20 -9.84 -35.41 2.15
C ALA A 20 -10.47 -34.25 1.38
N SER A 21 -10.33 -33.07 1.93
CA SER A 21 -10.52 -31.84 1.20
C SER A 21 -9.61 -31.91 -0.02
N ALA A 22 -10.20 -32.14 -1.16
CA ALA A 22 -9.51 -32.06 -2.43
C ALA A 22 -8.85 -30.66 -2.47
N PRO A 23 -7.56 -30.57 -2.78
CA PRO A 23 -6.98 -29.31 -3.08
C PRO A 23 -7.70 -28.75 -4.30
N ALA A 24 -8.33 -27.60 -4.13
CA ALA A 24 -8.89 -26.87 -5.25
C ALA A 24 -7.83 -26.79 -6.33
N ALA A 25 -8.15 -27.38 -7.47
CA ALA A 25 -7.32 -27.33 -8.65
C ALA A 25 -6.97 -25.85 -8.90
N HIS A 26 -5.70 -25.54 -8.72
CA HIS A 26 -5.15 -24.30 -9.22
C HIS A 26 -5.30 -24.35 -10.74
N ALA A 27 -6.32 -23.69 -11.24
CA ALA A 27 -6.34 -23.33 -12.64
C ALA A 27 -4.99 -22.65 -12.93
N PRO A 28 -4.31 -22.95 -14.03
CA PRO A 28 -3.09 -22.28 -14.40
C PRO A 28 -3.43 -20.79 -14.50
N ALA A 29 -2.97 -20.02 -13.53
CA ALA A 29 -2.99 -18.58 -13.63
C ALA A 29 -2.17 -18.28 -14.88
N ILE A 30 -2.83 -17.79 -15.90
CA ILE A 30 -2.16 -17.12 -17.00
C ILE A 30 -1.35 -16.02 -16.29
N ALA A 31 -0.04 -16.21 -16.25
CA ALA A 31 0.88 -15.24 -15.68
C ALA A 31 0.84 -14.01 -16.61
N THR A 32 -0.16 -13.19 -16.42
CA THR A 32 -0.11 -11.81 -16.90
C THR A 32 0.96 -11.18 -16.03
N THR A 33 2.17 -11.10 -16.55
CA THR A 33 3.26 -10.39 -15.90
C THR A 33 2.85 -8.95 -15.80
N LEU A 34 2.46 -8.54 -14.60
CA LEU A 34 2.25 -7.14 -14.30
C LEU A 34 3.58 -6.42 -14.54
N ASP A 35 3.57 -5.39 -15.36
CA ASP A 35 4.70 -4.48 -15.50
C ASP A 35 4.77 -3.55 -14.27
N PHE A 36 5.19 -4.14 -13.16
CA PHE A 36 5.31 -3.48 -11.87
C PHE A 36 6.65 -3.81 -11.22
N ASP A 37 7.45 -2.79 -11.04
CA ASP A 37 8.81 -2.86 -10.48
C ASP A 37 8.89 -2.99 -8.96
N GLY A 38 7.73 -3.07 -8.28
CA GLY A 38 7.66 -3.14 -6.81
C GLY A 38 7.66 -1.77 -6.12
N ASP A 39 7.85 -0.68 -6.85
CA ASP A 39 7.84 0.67 -6.28
C ASP A 39 6.40 1.21 -6.15
N TRP A 40 5.73 0.80 -5.07
CA TRP A 40 4.38 1.22 -4.74
C TRP A 40 4.20 2.74 -4.64
N PRO A 41 5.08 3.50 -3.95
CA PRO A 41 4.97 4.95 -3.91
C PRO A 41 5.00 5.63 -5.27
N SER A 42 5.86 5.19 -6.18
CA SER A 42 5.94 5.73 -7.53
C SER A 42 4.72 5.37 -8.37
N LEU A 43 4.16 4.18 -8.18
CA LEU A 43 2.90 3.78 -8.80
C LEU A 43 1.75 4.68 -8.33
N VAL A 44 1.61 4.85 -7.01
CA VAL A 44 0.56 5.72 -6.42
C VAL A 44 0.64 7.15 -6.93
N ALA A 45 1.85 7.68 -7.14
CA ALA A 45 2.05 9.02 -7.71
C ALA A 45 1.55 9.12 -9.17
N ARG A 46 1.64 8.02 -9.94
CA ARG A 46 1.14 7.94 -11.33
C ARG A 46 -0.37 7.73 -11.42
N LEU A 47 -0.95 7.07 -10.42
CA LEU A 47 -2.40 6.91 -10.31
C LEU A 47 -3.00 8.25 -9.90
N HIS A 48 -3.72 8.91 -10.79
CA HIS A 48 -4.34 10.21 -10.55
C HIS A 48 -5.54 10.11 -9.57
N ALA A 49 -5.32 9.43 -8.45
CA ALA A 49 -6.30 9.26 -7.40
C ALA A 49 -6.64 10.61 -6.72
N GLN A 50 -7.89 10.79 -6.35
CA GLN A 50 -8.38 12.00 -5.68
C GLN A 50 -9.10 11.68 -4.38
N GLY A 51 -9.21 12.68 -3.50
CA GLY A 51 -9.96 12.57 -2.25
C GLY A 51 -9.51 11.44 -1.34
N ALA A 52 -10.46 10.70 -0.79
CA ALA A 52 -10.22 9.62 0.16
C ALA A 52 -9.47 8.42 -0.46
N VAL A 53 -9.67 8.15 -1.75
CA VAL A 53 -8.94 7.09 -2.47
C VAL A 53 -7.46 7.42 -2.56
N ARG A 54 -7.12 8.68 -2.84
CA ARG A 54 -5.72 9.14 -2.81
C ARG A 54 -5.11 8.95 -1.42
N GLN A 55 -5.86 9.27 -0.37
CA GLN A 55 -5.40 9.10 1.01
C GLN A 55 -5.16 7.63 1.35
N LEU A 56 -6.09 6.73 0.94
CA LEU A 56 -5.92 5.29 1.10
C LEU A 56 -4.62 4.82 0.43
N LEU A 57 -4.44 5.10 -0.85
CA LEU A 57 -3.27 4.68 -1.61
C LEU A 57 -1.97 5.30 -1.08
N ALA A 58 -1.99 6.59 -0.71
CA ALA A 58 -0.82 7.29 -0.21
C ALA A 58 -0.36 6.78 1.17
N GLN A 59 -1.29 6.38 2.04
CA GLN A 59 -0.99 5.85 3.37
C GLN A 59 -0.86 4.32 3.39
N SER A 60 -1.13 3.64 2.28
CA SER A 60 -0.96 2.20 2.18
C SER A 60 0.50 1.82 1.93
N GLU A 61 0.88 0.69 2.48
CA GLU A 61 2.18 0.05 2.25
C GLU A 61 1.96 -1.28 1.53
N LEU A 62 2.69 -1.49 0.45
CA LEU A 62 2.65 -2.75 -0.27
C LEU A 62 3.36 -3.84 0.53
N LYS A 63 2.67 -4.93 0.81
CA LYS A 63 3.22 -6.12 1.47
C LYS A 63 3.63 -7.20 0.48
N GLY A 64 2.99 -7.24 -0.67
CA GLY A 64 3.31 -8.19 -1.73
C GLY A 64 2.37 -8.08 -2.91
N VAL A 65 2.78 -8.70 -4.00
CA VAL A 65 1.97 -8.85 -5.21
C VAL A 65 2.00 -10.32 -5.59
N GLN A 66 0.82 -10.91 -5.75
CA GLN A 66 0.66 -12.30 -6.19
C GLN A 66 -0.18 -12.34 -7.47
N GLY A 67 0.48 -12.48 -8.60
CA GLY A 67 -0.18 -12.35 -9.90
C GLY A 67 -0.81 -10.97 -10.07
N LEU A 68 -2.12 -10.89 -10.11
CA LEU A 68 -2.89 -9.63 -10.22
C LEU A 68 -3.43 -9.11 -8.87
N VAL A 69 -3.03 -9.73 -7.76
CA VAL A 69 -3.50 -9.37 -6.41
C VAL A 69 -2.46 -8.53 -5.70
N PHE A 70 -2.78 -7.28 -5.44
CA PHE A 70 -1.98 -6.37 -4.61
C PHE A 70 -2.40 -6.52 -3.16
N GLN A 71 -1.47 -6.85 -2.29
CA GLN A 71 -1.67 -6.93 -0.85
C GLN A 71 -1.09 -5.67 -0.21
N VAL A 72 -1.94 -4.82 0.32
CA VAL A 72 -1.53 -3.57 0.95
C VAL A 72 -2.00 -3.50 2.40
N GLN A 73 -1.25 -2.77 3.19
CA GLN A 73 -1.55 -2.53 4.60
C GLN A 73 -1.76 -1.04 4.84
N VAL A 74 -2.81 -0.71 5.59
CA VAL A 74 -3.14 0.66 5.97
C VAL A 74 -3.13 0.83 7.49
N PRO A 75 -2.70 1.99 8.01
CA PRO A 75 -2.59 2.19 9.46
C PRO A 75 -3.94 2.44 10.12
N ILE A 76 -4.94 2.86 9.37
CA ILE A 76 -6.23 3.32 9.89
C ILE A 76 -7.37 2.51 9.26
N ARG A 77 -8.24 1.96 10.10
CA ARG A 77 -9.38 1.14 9.69
C ARG A 77 -10.32 1.85 8.71
N HIS A 78 -10.50 3.14 8.88
CA HIS A 78 -11.36 3.95 8.00
C HIS A 78 -10.90 3.92 6.53
N LEU A 79 -9.62 3.77 6.28
CA LEU A 79 -9.09 3.64 4.93
C LEU A 79 -9.34 2.26 4.29
N ALA A 80 -9.68 1.25 5.08
CA ALA A 80 -10.04 -0.09 4.60
C ALA A 80 -11.55 -0.24 4.32
N GLU A 81 -12.26 0.86 4.15
CA GLU A 81 -13.70 0.84 3.85
C GLU A 81 -13.95 0.25 2.46
N PRO A 82 -14.90 -0.69 2.31
CA PRO A 82 -15.11 -1.42 1.04
C PRO A 82 -15.32 -0.51 -0.17
N SER A 83 -16.03 0.59 0.00
CA SER A 83 -16.28 1.57 -1.07
C SER A 83 -15.00 2.26 -1.56
N LEU A 84 -14.05 2.53 -0.67
CA LEU A 84 -12.76 3.11 -1.01
C LEU A 84 -11.84 2.07 -1.66
N VAL A 85 -11.85 0.85 -1.15
CA VAL A 85 -11.08 -0.27 -1.70
C VAL A 85 -11.52 -0.58 -3.13
N GLU A 86 -12.83 -0.61 -3.40
CA GLU A 86 -13.35 -0.83 -4.76
C GLU A 86 -12.92 0.25 -5.74
N ARG A 87 -13.03 1.52 -5.36
CA ARG A 87 -12.56 2.63 -6.20
C ARG A 87 -11.05 2.61 -6.43
N ALA A 88 -10.27 2.23 -5.42
CA ALA A 88 -8.84 2.06 -5.58
C ALA A 88 -8.51 0.89 -6.51
N ARG A 89 -9.27 -0.21 -6.43
CA ARG A 89 -9.15 -1.35 -7.33
C ARG A 89 -9.48 -0.96 -8.78
N GLU A 90 -10.54 -0.17 -8.99
CA GLU A 90 -10.89 0.34 -10.33
C GLU A 90 -9.76 1.16 -10.94
N LEU A 91 -9.15 2.07 -10.19
CA LEU A 91 -7.99 2.83 -10.65
C LEU A 91 -6.78 1.96 -11.01
N LEU A 92 -6.54 0.91 -10.22
CA LEU A 92 -5.49 -0.06 -10.55
C LEU A 92 -5.85 -0.88 -11.80
N ALA A 93 -7.12 -1.23 -11.96
CA ALA A 93 -7.60 -1.94 -13.15
C ALA A 93 -7.53 -1.07 -14.40
N ASP A 94 -7.77 0.23 -14.31
CA ASP A 94 -7.59 1.17 -15.41
C ASP A 94 -6.11 1.28 -15.83
N HIS A 95 -5.19 1.14 -14.88
CA HIS A 95 -3.76 1.25 -15.15
C HIS A 95 -3.14 -0.06 -15.65
N PHE A 96 -3.48 -1.19 -15.06
CA PHE A 96 -2.90 -2.51 -15.36
C PHE A 96 -3.80 -3.43 -16.19
N GLY A 97 -5.06 -3.06 -16.38
CA GLY A 97 -6.07 -3.87 -17.05
C GLY A 97 -7.02 -4.60 -16.11
N ALA A 98 -8.08 -5.12 -16.69
CA ALA A 98 -9.12 -5.85 -15.95
C ALA A 98 -8.54 -7.11 -15.28
N GLY A 99 -9.03 -7.39 -14.07
CA GLY A 99 -8.62 -8.57 -13.29
C GLY A 99 -7.75 -8.26 -12.08
N VAL A 100 -7.26 -7.03 -11.94
CA VAL A 100 -6.52 -6.60 -10.76
C VAL A 100 -7.43 -6.64 -9.52
N GLN A 101 -6.88 -7.18 -8.43
CA GLN A 101 -7.53 -7.22 -7.13
C GLN A 101 -6.67 -6.46 -6.11
N LEU A 102 -7.34 -5.82 -5.18
CA LEU A 102 -6.71 -5.10 -4.08
C LEU A 102 -7.19 -5.68 -2.75
N GLN A 103 -6.26 -6.26 -2.01
CA GLN A 103 -6.50 -6.73 -0.65
C GLN A 103 -5.92 -5.72 0.34
N VAL A 104 -6.79 -5.17 1.18
CA VAL A 104 -6.40 -4.17 2.18
C VAL A 104 -6.48 -4.79 3.56
N THR A 105 -5.38 -4.74 4.30
CA THR A 105 -5.29 -5.18 5.69
C THR A 105 -5.01 -3.99 6.59
N VAL A 106 -5.62 -3.96 7.76
CA VAL A 106 -5.36 -2.91 8.76
C VAL A 106 -4.22 -3.35 9.67
N GLY A 107 -3.19 -2.51 9.80
CA GLY A 107 -2.04 -2.78 10.66
C GLY A 107 -1.04 -1.64 10.62
N GLN A 108 0.05 -1.78 11.37
CA GLN A 108 1.10 -0.76 11.38
C GLN A 108 1.89 -0.80 10.06
N THR A 109 2.04 0.36 9.43
CA THR A 109 2.90 0.52 8.25
C THR A 109 4.34 0.78 8.68
N GLY A 110 5.29 0.20 7.97
CA GLY A 110 6.73 0.32 8.25
C GLY A 110 7.39 1.59 7.69
N GLY A 111 6.59 2.57 7.25
CA GLY A 111 7.11 3.82 6.68
C GLY A 111 7.38 3.78 5.17
N GLN A 112 7.18 2.65 4.51
CA GLN A 112 7.31 2.51 3.05
C GLN A 112 6.03 2.94 2.31
N THR A 113 5.40 4.00 2.78
CA THR A 113 4.19 4.55 2.16
C THR A 113 4.54 5.70 1.22
N ALA A 114 3.69 5.97 0.23
CA ALA A 114 3.84 7.12 -0.66
C ALA A 114 3.79 8.45 0.12
N ALA A 115 2.97 8.52 1.17
CA ALA A 115 2.88 9.69 2.04
C ALA A 115 4.18 9.93 2.83
N ALA A 116 4.79 8.88 3.38
CA ALA A 116 6.06 8.98 4.10
C ALA A 116 7.19 9.44 3.16
N ARG A 117 7.30 8.86 1.97
CA ARG A 117 8.28 9.26 0.96
C ARG A 117 8.08 10.71 0.51
N ALA A 118 6.83 11.13 0.28
CA ALA A 118 6.54 12.52 -0.08
C ALA A 118 6.92 13.50 1.03
N SER A 119 6.63 13.17 2.29
CA SER A 119 7.02 13.97 3.45
C SER A 119 8.55 14.09 3.59
N GLU A 120 9.26 12.98 3.42
CA GLU A 120 10.73 12.97 3.45
C GLU A 120 11.32 13.83 2.33
N GLN A 121 10.80 13.70 1.11
CA GLN A 121 11.24 14.53 -0.01
C GLN A 121 10.95 16.00 0.22
N GLN A 122 9.83 16.34 0.83
CA GLN A 122 9.49 17.72 1.17
C GLN A 122 10.46 18.27 2.22
N ALA A 123 10.70 17.52 3.29
CA ALA A 123 11.65 17.90 4.33
C ALA A 123 13.07 18.11 3.77
N ARG A 124 13.49 17.24 2.87
CA ARG A 124 14.78 17.37 2.19
C ARG A 124 14.86 18.63 1.32
N ARG A 125 13.85 18.89 0.48
CA ARG A 125 13.80 20.13 -0.32
C ARG A 125 13.78 21.38 0.55
N GLN A 126 13.08 21.34 1.67
CA GLN A 126 13.05 22.43 2.63
C GLN A 126 14.45 22.69 3.20
N ALA A 127 15.14 21.65 3.65
CA ALA A 127 16.49 21.75 4.18
C ALA A 127 17.50 22.28 3.13
N GLU A 128 17.42 21.79 1.91
CA GLU A 128 18.27 22.25 0.78
C GLU A 128 18.02 23.74 0.47
N SER A 129 16.76 24.18 0.50
CA SER A 129 16.40 25.58 0.29
C SER A 129 16.91 26.48 1.40
N GLU A 130 16.80 26.05 2.64
CA GLU A 130 17.32 26.79 3.80
C GLU A 130 18.85 26.90 3.76
N GLU A 131 19.53 25.84 3.40
CA GLU A 131 20.98 25.82 3.26
C GLU A 131 21.44 26.75 2.12
N ALA A 132 20.78 26.69 0.96
CA ALA A 132 21.06 27.56 -0.17
C ALA A 132 20.90 29.03 0.19
N ILE A 133 19.85 29.40 0.90
CA ILE A 133 19.63 30.81 1.35
C ILE A 133 20.69 31.24 2.38
N LYS A 134 21.03 30.37 3.33
CA LYS A 134 22.09 30.67 4.32
C LYS A 134 23.47 30.83 3.68
N ALA A 135 23.71 30.11 2.57
CA ALA A 135 24.97 30.17 1.82
C ALA A 135 25.05 31.38 0.89
N ASP A 136 23.92 32.05 0.60
CA ASP A 136 23.89 33.21 -0.30
C ASP A 136 24.70 34.37 0.28
N PRO A 137 25.66 34.95 -0.48
CA PRO A 137 26.51 36.05 -0.01
C PRO A 137 25.72 37.27 0.40
N PHE A 138 24.64 37.59 -0.30
CA PHE A 138 23.80 38.74 0.01
C PHE A 138 23.06 38.54 1.35
N VAL A 139 22.52 37.37 1.55
CA VAL A 139 21.86 37.00 2.83
C VAL A 139 22.86 37.06 3.98
N ARG A 140 24.07 36.56 3.79
CA ARG A 140 25.14 36.64 4.80
C ARG A 140 25.47 38.05 5.16
N THR A 141 25.61 38.95 4.18
CA THR A 141 25.85 40.37 4.43
C THR A 141 24.72 41.00 5.25
N LEU A 142 23.46 40.69 4.93
CA LEU A 142 22.31 41.20 5.71
C LEU A 142 22.30 40.65 7.16
N LEU A 143 22.70 39.43 7.37
CA LEU A 143 22.78 38.84 8.72
C LEU A 143 23.91 39.51 9.54
N GLU A 144 25.07 39.75 8.92
CA GLU A 144 26.27 40.25 9.57
C GLU A 144 26.22 41.78 9.79
N GLU A 145 25.78 42.53 8.79
CA GLU A 145 25.82 44.00 8.85
C GLU A 145 24.55 44.60 9.49
N PHE A 146 23.41 43.99 9.29
CA PHE A 146 22.12 44.52 9.79
C PHE A 146 21.56 43.76 10.99
N GLY A 147 22.24 42.72 11.47
CA GLY A 147 21.76 41.91 12.57
C GLY A 147 20.44 41.21 12.26
N ALA A 148 20.17 40.95 10.97
CA ALA A 148 18.98 40.26 10.54
C ALA A 148 18.98 38.81 11.05
N THR A 149 17.81 38.22 11.21
CA THR A 149 17.66 36.81 11.59
C THR A 149 16.73 36.11 10.63
N ILE A 150 17.13 34.94 10.16
CA ILE A 150 16.26 34.11 9.36
C ILE A 150 15.22 33.50 10.30
N LEU A 151 13.94 33.76 10.03
CA LEU A 151 12.86 33.13 10.79
C LEU A 151 12.71 31.66 10.35
N PRO A 152 12.75 30.70 11.28
CA PRO A 152 12.43 29.34 10.97
C PRO A 152 11.05 29.25 10.28
N ASP A 153 10.88 28.33 9.34
CA ASP A 153 9.65 28.10 8.59
C ASP A 153 9.18 29.24 7.65
N SER A 154 9.92 30.36 7.54
CA SER A 154 9.62 31.42 6.57
C SER A 154 10.06 31.09 5.15
N ILE A 155 11.03 30.21 5.02
CA ILE A 155 11.58 29.77 3.75
C ILE A 155 10.67 28.67 3.18
N LYS A 156 10.09 28.94 2.02
CA LYS A 156 9.31 27.93 1.28
C LYS A 156 10.02 27.65 -0.03
N PRO A 157 10.26 26.34 -0.35
CA PRO A 157 10.77 26.00 -1.68
C PRO A 157 9.78 26.52 -2.72
N LEU A 158 10.27 27.23 -3.70
CA LEU A 158 9.48 27.56 -4.87
C LEU A 158 9.30 26.25 -5.65
N ASP A 159 8.11 25.67 -5.58
CA ASP A 159 7.71 24.64 -6.51
C ASP A 159 7.82 25.26 -7.90
N GLY A 160 8.85 24.84 -8.66
CA GLY A 160 9.18 25.43 -9.94
C GLY A 160 7.94 25.50 -10.82
N GLU A 161 7.36 26.68 -10.85
CA GLU A 161 6.34 27.07 -11.80
C GLU A 161 6.97 26.86 -13.17
N LYS A 162 6.60 25.78 -13.84
CA LYS A 162 6.87 25.60 -15.26
C LYS A 162 6.13 26.71 -15.97
N SER A 163 6.81 27.84 -16.13
CA SER A 163 6.44 28.87 -17.07
C SER A 163 6.46 28.23 -18.45
N SER A 164 5.29 28.03 -19.02
CA SER A 164 5.10 27.64 -20.43
C SER A 164 5.60 28.73 -21.35
#